data_479ab9960e62fb232e687ee7c2fe68e6
#
_entry.id   479ab9960e62fb232e687ee7c2fe68e6
#
_cell.length_a   1.000
_cell.length_b   1.000
_cell.length_c   1.000
_cell.angle_alpha   90.00
_cell.angle_beta   90.00
_cell.angle_gamma   90.00
#
_symmetry.space_group_name_H-M   'P 1'
#
loop_
_entity.id
_entity.type
_entity.pdbx_description
1 polymer ?
#
loop_
_entity_poly.entity_id
_entity_poly.type
_entity_poly.pdbx_seq_one_letter_code
_entity_poly.pdbx_strand_id
1 'polypeptide(L)'
;MYDLGRPVTDNFYMSEGITRYSLIRGHAIPSVSPSVHYASALFEGMSIIAVREGAKLRLGLFHPALNFERLRHNIKSLGYNWELYSDEQIIESIFTICALNNWNNAIELEGANTSVKCDGREYKRIYVRPLVYSNYNGIGLAEPHNIELMLNLVPMGEYISPPDPAGVTALLYPKPRDLPFAQYKVSSNYQLSIHAKTVLTAYNKSNNPPHCDEVIFQNSRGIITEGSGENVVMLRDNELITPPPSEGALPGITYRILFMIAQELGLKTRFATFKYGDVESADALLFTGNAAGAVPIKRIVRVDEDYNFLDQKACKEGGTNPMVQKLKEEYNRILLGDTAYGNFFTYLDEWIDEKRLSELNALGAEFKRLLAEENRRYDGTNSTVLSFMEIPPALSVSRNYFDDKKWMLEKFSIQNYLK
;
A
#
# COMPACT_ATOMS: atom_id res chain seq x y z
N MET A 1 15.14 -5.13 9.39
CA MET A 1 13.97 -4.99 10.30
C MET A 1 13.16 -3.84 9.74
N TYR A 2 11.94 -4.14 9.25
CA TYR A 2 11.09 -3.11 8.65
C TYR A 2 10.71 -2.09 9.72
N ASP A 3 11.07 -0.82 9.52
CA ASP A 3 10.47 0.27 10.29
C ASP A 3 9.07 0.54 9.71
N LEU A 4 8.12 -0.27 10.14
CA LEU A 4 6.72 -0.17 9.73
C LEU A 4 6.02 1.03 10.37
N GLY A 5 6.75 2.10 10.70
CA GLY A 5 6.19 3.30 11.29
C GLY A 5 5.22 2.95 12.44
N ARG A 6 5.69 2.88 13.65
CA ARG A 6 4.77 2.72 14.79
C ARG A 6 3.99 4.01 14.97
N PRO A 7 2.65 3.97 15.01
CA PRO A 7 1.87 5.17 15.25
C PRO A 7 2.32 5.81 16.57
N VAL A 8 2.59 7.11 16.53
CA VAL A 8 2.73 7.89 17.75
C VAL A 8 1.33 8.10 18.29
N THR A 9 1.10 7.66 19.53
CA THR A 9 -0.25 7.52 20.11
C THR A 9 -1.06 8.80 20.23
N ASP A 10 -0.46 9.96 20.03
CA ASP A 10 -1.09 11.27 20.21
C ASP A 10 -1.42 11.99 18.90
N ASN A 11 -1.44 11.26 17.77
CA ASN A 11 -1.77 11.81 16.47
C ASN A 11 -3.12 11.34 15.95
N PHE A 12 -3.71 12.14 15.05
CA PHE A 12 -4.93 11.79 14.33
C PHE A 12 -4.56 10.83 13.19
N TYR A 13 -4.60 9.54 13.47
CA TYR A 13 -4.34 8.52 12.46
C TYR A 13 -5.59 8.04 11.75
N MET A 14 -6.77 8.37 12.29
CA MET A 14 -8.01 7.71 11.92
C MET A 14 -9.13 8.70 11.66
N SER A 15 -9.96 8.41 10.67
CA SER A 15 -11.33 8.92 10.61
C SER A 15 -12.29 7.74 10.51
N GLU A 16 -13.39 7.81 11.22
CA GLU A 16 -14.53 6.93 11.08
C GLU A 16 -15.55 7.60 10.16
N GLY A 17 -15.87 6.95 9.05
CA GLY A 17 -16.53 7.66 7.96
C GLY A 17 -15.63 8.74 7.37
N ILE A 18 -16.20 9.89 7.03
CA ILE A 18 -15.48 11.02 6.41
C ILE A 18 -15.53 12.30 7.24
N THR A 19 -16.17 12.29 8.38
CA THR A 19 -16.40 13.49 9.20
C THR A 19 -15.95 13.38 10.64
N ARG A 20 -15.73 12.17 11.17
CA ARG A 20 -15.34 11.92 12.54
C ARG A 20 -13.86 11.58 12.62
N TYR A 21 -13.07 12.44 13.24
CA TYR A 21 -11.62 12.30 13.37
C TYR A 21 -11.25 11.98 14.80
N SER A 22 -10.46 10.95 15.02
CA SER A 22 -10.04 10.52 16.36
C SER A 22 -8.54 10.23 16.41
N LEU A 23 -7.99 10.33 17.62
CA LEU A 23 -6.66 9.77 17.90
C LEU A 23 -6.77 8.24 17.86
N ILE A 24 -5.66 7.58 17.54
CA ILE A 24 -5.66 6.11 17.44
C ILE A 24 -6.14 5.41 18.71
N ARG A 25 -5.94 6.02 19.88
CA ARG A 25 -6.44 5.51 21.15
C ARG A 25 -7.96 5.67 21.35
N GLY A 26 -8.59 6.56 20.61
CA GLY A 26 -10.02 6.89 20.77
C GLY A 26 -10.94 6.01 19.97
N HIS A 27 -10.41 5.14 19.10
CA HIS A 27 -11.23 4.30 18.25
C HIS A 27 -11.30 2.85 18.77
N ALA A 28 -12.51 2.29 18.79
CA ALA A 28 -12.76 0.91 19.17
C ALA A 28 -13.61 0.21 18.11
N ILE A 29 -13.12 -0.90 17.57
CA ILE A 29 -13.91 -1.83 16.77
C ILE A 29 -14.53 -2.85 17.73
N PRO A 30 -15.83 -3.20 17.62
CA PRO A 30 -16.44 -4.22 18.46
C PRO A 30 -15.66 -5.53 18.37
N SER A 31 -15.26 -6.08 19.51
CA SER A 31 -14.47 -7.32 19.57
C SER A 31 -15.18 -8.52 18.95
N VAL A 32 -16.51 -8.47 18.89
CA VAL A 32 -17.36 -9.51 18.29
C VAL A 32 -17.77 -9.21 16.85
N SER A 33 -17.12 -8.26 16.18
CA SER A 33 -17.48 -7.94 14.79
C SER A 33 -17.03 -9.05 13.82
N PRO A 34 -17.75 -9.26 12.71
CA PRO A 34 -17.35 -10.21 11.65
C PRO A 34 -15.98 -9.89 11.05
N SER A 35 -15.59 -8.62 11.02
CA SER A 35 -14.26 -8.21 10.52
C SER A 35 -13.13 -8.66 11.41
N VAL A 36 -13.37 -8.75 12.73
CA VAL A 36 -12.38 -9.28 13.69
C VAL A 36 -12.37 -10.82 13.67
N HIS A 37 -13.56 -11.46 13.76
CA HIS A 37 -13.65 -12.91 13.89
C HIS A 37 -13.41 -13.68 12.59
N TYR A 38 -13.81 -13.13 11.44
CA TYR A 38 -13.79 -13.82 10.15
C TYR A 38 -12.91 -13.13 9.10
N ALA A 39 -12.14 -12.12 9.52
CA ALA A 39 -11.22 -11.36 8.64
C ALA A 39 -11.90 -10.86 7.36
N SER A 40 -13.16 -10.39 7.47
CA SER A 40 -13.96 -9.95 6.34
C SER A 40 -13.68 -8.49 5.90
N ALA A 41 -12.74 -7.79 6.54
CA ALA A 41 -12.41 -6.43 6.18
C ALA A 41 -11.73 -6.35 4.81
N LEU A 42 -12.03 -5.29 4.07
CA LEU A 42 -11.39 -4.91 2.80
C LEU A 42 -10.49 -3.71 3.05
N PHE A 43 -9.41 -3.61 2.30
CA PHE A 43 -8.54 -2.43 2.47
C PHE A 43 -7.81 -2.05 1.20
N GLU A 44 -7.29 -0.83 1.19
CA GLU A 44 -6.38 -0.33 0.18
C GLU A 44 -5.07 0.15 0.80
N GLY A 45 -4.10 0.44 -0.06
CA GLY A 45 -2.85 1.06 0.33
C GLY A 45 -2.45 2.11 -0.69
N MET A 46 -2.38 3.36 -0.23
CA MET A 46 -1.94 4.52 -1.01
C MET A 46 -0.79 5.21 -0.30
N SER A 47 -0.17 6.19 -0.97
CA SER A 47 0.91 6.98 -0.38
C SER A 47 0.71 8.45 -0.66
N ILE A 48 0.90 9.28 0.37
CA ILE A 48 1.16 10.70 0.19
C ILE A 48 2.67 10.87 0.17
N ILE A 49 3.20 11.49 -0.86
CA ILE A 49 4.63 11.75 -1.05
C ILE A 49 4.88 13.23 -1.31
N ALA A 50 6.10 13.67 -1.02
CA ALA A 50 6.55 14.99 -1.42
C ALA A 50 6.97 14.96 -2.88
N VAL A 51 6.31 15.76 -3.70
CA VAL A 51 6.43 15.81 -5.15
C VAL A 51 6.98 17.15 -5.57
N ARG A 52 7.88 17.16 -6.55
CA ARG A 52 8.43 18.40 -7.13
C ARG A 52 7.63 18.79 -8.37
N GLU A 53 7.05 19.96 -8.33
CA GLU A 53 6.42 20.61 -9.50
C GLU A 53 7.15 21.91 -9.81
N GLY A 54 8.04 21.88 -10.78
CA GLY A 54 8.95 23.01 -11.05
C GLY A 54 9.84 23.35 -9.85
N ALA A 55 9.72 24.55 -9.32
CA ALA A 55 10.44 25.00 -8.12
C ALA A 55 9.68 24.75 -6.81
N LYS A 56 8.43 24.28 -6.87
CA LYS A 56 7.57 24.07 -5.69
C LYS A 56 7.60 22.60 -5.27
N LEU A 57 7.68 22.36 -3.96
CA LEU A 57 7.42 21.05 -3.35
C LEU A 57 5.98 21.00 -2.85
N ARG A 58 5.26 19.94 -3.21
CA ARG A 58 3.85 19.74 -2.84
C ARG A 58 3.68 18.35 -2.22
N LEU A 59 2.67 18.18 -1.40
CA LEU A 59 2.23 16.86 -0.94
C LEU A 59 1.17 16.32 -1.88
N GLY A 60 1.48 15.21 -2.54
CA GLY A 60 0.60 14.55 -3.50
C GLY A 60 0.16 13.16 -3.03
N LEU A 61 -1.13 12.87 -3.12
CA LEU A 61 -1.69 11.54 -2.97
C LEU A 61 -1.58 10.80 -4.31
N PHE A 62 -0.87 9.68 -4.31
CA PHE A 62 -0.50 8.94 -5.52
C PHE A 62 -1.63 8.00 -5.99
N HIS A 63 -2.04 8.15 -7.24
CA HIS A 63 -3.04 7.39 -8.00
C HIS A 63 -4.34 6.97 -7.24
N PRO A 64 -4.99 7.90 -6.50
CA PRO A 64 -6.14 7.52 -5.66
C PRO A 64 -7.30 6.93 -6.44
N ALA A 65 -7.56 7.42 -7.65
CA ALA A 65 -8.64 6.93 -8.51
C ALA A 65 -8.57 5.42 -8.76
N LEU A 66 -7.36 4.90 -9.01
CA LEU A 66 -7.15 3.46 -9.26
C LEU A 66 -7.35 2.62 -7.99
N ASN A 67 -6.99 3.14 -6.84
CA ASN A 67 -7.21 2.48 -5.56
C ASN A 67 -8.70 2.45 -5.20
N PHE A 68 -9.42 3.55 -5.38
CA PHE A 68 -10.85 3.61 -5.10
C PHE A 68 -11.66 2.77 -6.08
N GLU A 69 -11.27 2.72 -7.36
CA GLU A 69 -11.87 1.80 -8.33
C GLU A 69 -11.73 0.35 -7.85
N ARG A 70 -10.52 -0.07 -7.46
CA ARG A 70 -10.27 -1.43 -6.98
C ARG A 70 -11.03 -1.72 -5.67
N LEU A 71 -11.08 -0.76 -4.75
CA LEU A 71 -11.85 -0.92 -3.51
C LEU A 71 -13.34 -1.10 -3.78
N ARG A 72 -13.95 -0.27 -4.66
CA ARG A 72 -15.35 -0.45 -5.10
C ARG A 72 -15.59 -1.78 -5.79
N HIS A 73 -14.65 -2.19 -6.64
CA HIS A 73 -14.71 -3.52 -7.27
C HIS A 73 -14.73 -4.63 -6.22
N ASN A 74 -13.87 -4.57 -5.21
CA ASN A 74 -13.80 -5.56 -4.14
C ASN A 74 -15.10 -5.58 -3.30
N ILE A 75 -15.61 -4.42 -2.91
CA ILE A 75 -16.88 -4.28 -2.17
C ILE A 75 -18.00 -4.99 -2.93
N LYS A 76 -18.16 -4.67 -4.21
CA LYS A 76 -19.19 -5.26 -5.06
C LYS A 76 -19.02 -6.76 -5.27
N SER A 77 -17.79 -7.20 -5.58
CA SER A 77 -17.50 -8.61 -5.91
C SER A 77 -17.65 -9.55 -4.72
N LEU A 78 -17.46 -9.05 -3.50
CA LEU A 78 -17.64 -9.81 -2.27
C LEU A 78 -19.08 -9.70 -1.72
N GLY A 79 -19.98 -9.06 -2.47
CA GLY A 79 -21.39 -8.99 -2.14
C GLY A 79 -21.74 -8.04 -0.98
N TYR A 80 -20.86 -7.07 -0.69
CA TYR A 80 -21.17 -6.08 0.34
C TYR A 80 -22.23 -5.12 -0.21
N ASN A 81 -23.38 -5.09 0.43
CA ASN A 81 -24.46 -4.16 0.09
C ASN A 81 -24.18 -2.79 0.73
N TRP A 82 -23.15 -2.12 0.26
CA TRP A 82 -22.75 -0.82 0.75
C TRP A 82 -22.06 -0.02 -0.36
N GLU A 83 -22.35 1.28 -0.43
CA GLU A 83 -21.78 2.18 -1.40
C GLU A 83 -20.67 3.02 -0.75
N LEU A 84 -19.47 2.96 -1.33
CA LEU A 84 -18.34 3.76 -0.88
C LEU A 84 -18.64 5.25 -1.08
N TYR A 85 -18.17 6.08 -0.16
CA TYR A 85 -18.17 7.54 -0.31
C TYR A 85 -17.54 7.98 -1.63
N SER A 86 -17.85 9.18 -2.09
CA SER A 86 -17.24 9.72 -3.31
C SER A 86 -15.71 9.85 -3.12
N ASP A 87 -14.98 9.84 -4.23
CA ASP A 87 -13.52 10.00 -4.19
C ASP A 87 -13.14 11.32 -3.53
N GLU A 88 -13.91 12.38 -3.83
CA GLU A 88 -13.70 13.72 -3.31
C GLU A 88 -13.80 13.77 -1.79
N GLN A 89 -14.82 13.14 -1.24
CA GLN A 89 -15.04 13.06 0.21
C GLN A 89 -13.89 12.31 0.90
N ILE A 90 -13.43 11.21 0.29
CA ILE A 90 -12.33 10.42 0.85
C ILE A 90 -11.00 11.19 0.78
N ILE A 91 -10.71 11.84 -0.35
CA ILE A 91 -9.47 12.62 -0.54
C ILE A 91 -9.43 13.80 0.44
N GLU A 92 -10.52 14.55 0.55
CA GLU A 92 -10.61 15.66 1.51
C GLU A 92 -10.39 15.17 2.94
N SER A 93 -11.00 14.04 3.32
CA SER A 93 -10.80 13.46 4.65
C SER A 93 -9.34 13.04 4.88
N ILE A 94 -8.68 12.44 3.91
CA ILE A 94 -7.26 12.08 3.97
C ILE A 94 -6.39 13.32 4.24
N PHE A 95 -6.59 14.38 3.47
CA PHE A 95 -5.81 15.60 3.63
C PHE A 95 -6.19 16.37 4.92
N THR A 96 -7.43 16.27 5.38
CA THR A 96 -7.85 16.80 6.70
C THR A 96 -7.07 16.12 7.83
N ILE A 97 -6.86 14.81 7.78
CA ILE A 97 -6.03 14.10 8.78
C ILE A 97 -4.58 14.62 8.74
N CYS A 98 -4.01 14.86 7.55
CA CYS A 98 -2.68 15.45 7.44
C CYS A 98 -2.63 16.85 8.09
N ALA A 99 -3.62 17.69 7.82
CA ALA A 99 -3.71 19.04 8.38
C ALA A 99 -3.87 19.03 9.89
N LEU A 100 -4.74 18.19 10.47
CA LEU A 100 -4.92 18.04 11.91
C LEU A 100 -3.64 17.61 12.64
N ASN A 101 -2.74 16.92 11.96
CA ASN A 101 -1.45 16.51 12.49
C ASN A 101 -0.33 17.51 12.21
N ASN A 102 -0.57 18.55 11.43
CA ASN A 102 0.46 19.43 10.88
C ASN A 102 1.49 18.68 10.01
N TRP A 103 1.04 17.63 9.29
CA TRP A 103 1.84 16.86 8.34
C TRP A 103 1.70 17.40 6.92
N ASN A 104 1.95 18.67 6.76
CA ASN A 104 1.78 19.39 5.49
C ASN A 104 3.11 19.93 4.91
N ASN A 105 4.25 19.53 5.49
CA ASN A 105 5.56 20.00 5.07
C ASN A 105 6.26 18.95 4.20
N ALA A 106 6.39 19.24 2.91
CA ALA A 106 7.30 18.57 2.01
C ALA A 106 8.71 19.15 2.18
N ILE A 107 9.72 18.29 2.24
CA ILE A 107 11.12 18.67 2.44
C ILE A 107 11.94 18.16 1.28
N GLU A 108 12.89 19.00 0.82
CA GLU A 108 13.94 18.60 -0.08
C GLU A 108 15.13 18.06 0.71
N LEU A 109 15.60 16.88 0.32
CA LEU A 109 16.83 16.27 0.81
C LEU A 109 17.94 16.46 -0.22
N GLU A 110 19.18 16.18 0.16
CA GLU A 110 20.31 16.18 -0.77
C GLU A 110 20.06 15.25 -1.98
N GLY A 111 20.48 15.66 -3.17
CA GLY A 111 20.45 14.83 -4.37
C GLY A 111 19.08 14.64 -5.02
N ALA A 112 18.19 15.61 -4.97
CA ALA A 112 16.83 15.58 -5.54
C ALA A 112 15.85 14.60 -4.84
N ASN A 113 16.22 14.00 -3.73
CA ASN A 113 15.31 13.22 -2.92
C ASN A 113 14.34 14.14 -2.16
N THR A 114 13.12 13.66 -1.97
CA THR A 114 12.09 14.37 -1.22
C THR A 114 11.59 13.52 -0.06
N SER A 115 11.16 14.17 1.01
CA SER A 115 10.54 13.50 2.16
C SER A 115 9.38 14.31 2.72
N VAL A 116 8.61 13.67 3.60
CA VAL A 116 7.51 14.31 4.34
C VAL A 116 7.94 14.45 5.78
N LYS A 117 7.77 15.65 6.36
CA LYS A 117 8.05 15.87 7.78
C LYS A 117 6.81 15.61 8.61
N CYS A 118 6.90 14.65 9.52
CA CYS A 118 5.86 14.32 10.48
C CYS A 118 6.45 14.29 11.88
N ASP A 119 5.89 15.06 12.80
CA ASP A 119 6.31 15.11 14.22
C ASP A 119 7.81 15.37 14.42
N GLY A 120 8.36 16.27 13.60
CA GLY A 120 9.77 16.62 13.62
C GLY A 120 10.73 15.60 12.99
N ARG A 121 10.22 14.47 12.47
CA ARG A 121 11.00 13.42 11.79
C ARG A 121 10.70 13.39 10.30
N GLU A 122 11.64 12.86 9.54
CA GLU A 122 11.55 12.72 8.10
C GLU A 122 11.14 11.29 7.72
N TYR A 123 10.18 11.19 6.81
CA TYR A 123 9.67 9.93 6.30
C TYR A 123 9.60 9.98 4.78
N LYS A 124 9.75 8.83 4.15
CA LYS A 124 9.65 8.71 2.69
C LYS A 124 8.24 9.01 2.19
N ARG A 125 7.23 8.68 3.01
CA ARG A 125 5.81 8.84 2.70
C ARG A 125 4.93 8.85 3.95
N ILE A 126 3.70 9.31 3.79
CA ILE A 126 2.60 8.96 4.69
C ILE A 126 1.82 7.85 3.99
N TYR A 127 1.82 6.66 4.57
CA TYR A 127 1.04 5.53 4.05
C TYR A 127 -0.42 5.69 4.46
N VAL A 128 -1.32 5.60 3.49
CA VAL A 128 -2.76 5.74 3.67
C VAL A 128 -3.41 4.38 3.53
N ARG A 129 -4.12 3.95 4.57
CA ARG A 129 -4.83 2.67 4.65
C ARG A 129 -6.33 2.88 4.82
N PRO A 130 -7.12 3.04 3.73
CA PRO A 130 -8.56 2.88 3.81
C PRO A 130 -8.89 1.44 4.21
N LEU A 131 -9.74 1.28 5.21
CA LEU A 131 -10.23 0.00 5.72
C LEU A 131 -11.76 0.03 5.71
N VAL A 132 -12.36 -0.86 4.95
CA VAL A 132 -13.81 -1.10 4.95
C VAL A 132 -14.06 -2.32 5.83
N TYR A 133 -14.90 -2.15 6.85
CA TYR A 133 -15.14 -3.18 7.85
C TYR A 133 -16.59 -3.18 8.32
N SER A 134 -17.03 -4.30 8.85
CA SER A 134 -18.32 -4.39 9.53
C SER A 134 -18.17 -3.95 10.99
N ASN A 135 -18.88 -2.91 11.36
CA ASN A 135 -18.99 -2.41 12.74
C ASN A 135 -20.16 -3.08 13.51
N TYR A 136 -20.68 -4.19 12.97
CA TYR A 136 -21.74 -4.96 13.62
C TYR A 136 -21.20 -5.63 14.90
N ASN A 137 -21.97 -5.47 15.98
CA ASN A 137 -21.63 -6.05 17.28
C ASN A 137 -22.35 -7.40 17.44
N GLY A 138 -21.84 -8.44 16.80
CA GLY A 138 -22.41 -9.78 16.87
C GLY A 138 -21.55 -10.82 16.15
N ILE A 139 -21.72 -12.09 16.56
CA ILE A 139 -21.06 -13.25 15.96
C ILE A 139 -22.06 -13.96 15.04
N GLY A 140 -21.62 -14.33 13.85
CA GLY A 140 -22.41 -15.09 12.87
C GLY A 140 -21.87 -14.93 11.46
N LEU A 141 -22.22 -15.86 10.58
CA LEU A 141 -21.83 -15.86 9.16
C LEU A 141 -22.92 -15.25 8.27
N ALA A 142 -23.64 -14.26 8.79
CA ALA A 142 -24.64 -13.52 8.03
C ALA A 142 -23.96 -12.55 7.05
N GLU A 143 -24.76 -12.04 6.11
CA GLU A 143 -24.33 -10.97 5.20
C GLU A 143 -23.74 -9.80 6.00
N PRO A 144 -22.58 -9.27 5.59
CA PRO A 144 -21.99 -8.13 6.26
C PRO A 144 -22.92 -6.90 6.24
N HIS A 145 -23.17 -6.33 7.39
CA HIS A 145 -23.97 -5.12 7.56
C HIS A 145 -23.29 -4.18 8.56
N ASN A 146 -23.82 -2.98 8.71
CA ASN A 146 -23.16 -1.89 9.43
C ASN A 146 -21.71 -1.68 8.93
N ILE A 147 -21.59 -1.52 7.61
CA ILE A 147 -20.30 -1.35 6.94
C ILE A 147 -19.85 0.09 7.11
N GLU A 148 -18.59 0.25 7.45
CA GLU A 148 -17.94 1.56 7.64
C GLU A 148 -16.60 1.65 6.95
N LEU A 149 -16.21 2.88 6.61
CA LEU A 149 -14.87 3.23 6.14
C LEU A 149 -14.07 3.85 7.29
N MET A 150 -12.89 3.33 7.51
CA MET A 150 -11.88 3.93 8.37
C MET A 150 -10.67 4.32 7.54
N LEU A 151 -10.14 5.52 7.73
CA LEU A 151 -8.91 5.98 7.11
C LEU A 151 -7.80 6.00 8.16
N ASN A 152 -6.73 5.25 7.92
CA ASN A 152 -5.55 5.23 8.78
C ASN A 152 -4.36 5.81 8.01
N LEU A 153 -3.69 6.79 8.59
CA LEU A 153 -2.50 7.40 8.04
C LEU A 153 -1.30 7.12 8.94
N VAL A 154 -0.22 6.59 8.35
CA VAL A 154 0.98 6.20 9.09
C VAL A 154 2.23 6.71 8.37
N PRO A 155 3.03 7.60 8.99
CA PRO A 155 4.34 7.95 8.44
C PRO A 155 5.22 6.72 8.31
N MET A 156 5.84 6.52 7.13
CA MET A 156 6.55 5.28 6.78
C MET A 156 7.86 5.58 6.03
N GLY A 157 8.91 4.86 6.39
CA GLY A 157 10.16 4.81 5.66
C GLY A 157 10.10 3.88 4.43
N GLU A 158 11.23 3.28 4.07
CA GLU A 158 11.26 2.26 3.03
C GLU A 158 10.64 0.95 3.52
N TYR A 159 9.84 0.32 2.65
CA TYR A 159 9.18 -0.94 2.98
C TYR A 159 10.09 -2.14 2.76
N ILE A 160 10.79 -2.19 1.63
CA ILE A 160 11.82 -3.19 1.31
C ILE A 160 13.07 -2.46 0.82
N SER A 161 14.18 -2.66 1.52
CA SER A 161 15.49 -2.13 1.12
C SER A 161 16.40 -3.30 0.74
N PRO A 162 16.69 -3.48 -0.56
CA PRO A 162 17.62 -4.52 -0.98
C PRO A 162 18.98 -4.37 -0.32
N PRO A 163 19.62 -5.44 0.16
CA PRO A 163 20.93 -5.38 0.78
C PRO A 163 22.05 -5.10 -0.24
N ASP A 164 21.79 -5.33 -1.52
CA ASP A 164 22.70 -5.03 -2.61
C ASP A 164 21.94 -4.62 -3.90
N PRO A 165 22.60 -4.02 -4.88
CA PRO A 165 21.98 -3.59 -6.14
C PRO A 165 21.34 -4.72 -6.96
N ALA A 166 21.83 -5.96 -6.82
CA ALA A 166 21.28 -7.11 -7.55
C ALA A 166 19.87 -7.47 -7.04
N GLY A 167 19.51 -7.05 -5.82
CA GLY A 167 18.17 -7.21 -5.27
C GLY A 167 18.12 -8.09 -4.02
N VAL A 168 16.89 -8.41 -3.63
CA VAL A 168 16.57 -9.24 -2.47
C VAL A 168 16.67 -10.73 -2.78
N THR A 169 16.85 -11.55 -1.74
CA THR A 169 16.68 -13.00 -1.78
C THR A 169 15.27 -13.33 -1.30
N ALA A 170 14.48 -14.03 -2.12
CA ALA A 170 13.13 -14.45 -1.76
C ALA A 170 13.11 -15.92 -1.32
N LEU A 171 12.35 -16.25 -0.28
CA LEU A 171 12.07 -17.61 0.15
C LEU A 171 10.79 -18.08 -0.53
N LEU A 172 10.87 -19.17 -1.33
CA LEU A 172 9.70 -19.81 -1.89
C LEU A 172 8.97 -20.57 -0.77
N TYR A 173 7.79 -20.06 -0.41
CA TYR A 173 6.98 -20.66 0.63
C TYR A 173 6.50 -22.06 0.18
N PRO A 174 6.70 -23.13 0.98
CA PRO A 174 6.54 -24.50 0.50
C PRO A 174 5.07 -24.91 0.30
N LYS A 175 4.12 -24.26 1.01
CA LYS A 175 2.69 -24.57 0.86
C LYS A 175 2.06 -23.72 -0.24
N PRO A 176 1.14 -24.29 -1.04
CA PRO A 176 0.51 -23.57 -2.13
C PRO A 176 -0.38 -22.42 -1.62
N ARG A 177 -0.42 -21.34 -2.41
CA ARG A 177 -1.31 -20.20 -2.21
C ARG A 177 -2.53 -20.31 -3.14
N ASP A 178 -3.44 -21.20 -2.80
CA ASP A 178 -4.71 -21.40 -3.53
C ASP A 178 -5.85 -20.76 -2.73
N LEU A 179 -5.95 -19.44 -2.80
CA LEU A 179 -6.95 -18.65 -2.06
C LEU A 179 -8.13 -18.32 -2.96
N PRO A 180 -9.38 -18.62 -2.55
CA PRO A 180 -10.58 -18.33 -3.36
C PRO A 180 -10.74 -16.86 -3.72
N PHE A 181 -10.27 -15.97 -2.85
CA PHE A 181 -10.39 -14.52 -2.98
C PHE A 181 -9.06 -13.83 -3.28
N ALA A 182 -8.07 -14.54 -3.83
CA ALA A 182 -6.72 -14.01 -4.09
C ALA A 182 -6.71 -12.71 -4.91
N GLN A 183 -7.69 -12.55 -5.81
CA GLN A 183 -7.83 -11.34 -6.65
C GLN A 183 -8.34 -10.11 -5.90
N TYR A 184 -8.82 -10.27 -4.66
CA TYR A 184 -9.38 -9.19 -3.86
C TYR A 184 -8.46 -8.82 -2.70
N LYS A 185 -8.45 -7.53 -2.38
CA LYS A 185 -7.65 -7.02 -1.25
C LYS A 185 -8.43 -7.14 0.05
N VAL A 186 -8.63 -8.38 0.51
CA VAL A 186 -9.39 -8.76 1.70
C VAL A 186 -8.46 -9.27 2.80
N SER A 187 -8.76 -8.95 4.06
CA SER A 187 -7.89 -9.27 5.21
C SER A 187 -7.60 -10.76 5.36
N SER A 188 -8.54 -11.64 5.01
CA SER A 188 -8.37 -13.09 5.08
C SER A 188 -7.19 -13.63 4.24
N ASN A 189 -6.86 -12.99 3.13
CA ASN A 189 -5.75 -13.41 2.28
C ASN A 189 -4.38 -13.22 2.96
N TYR A 190 -4.29 -12.29 3.90
CA TYR A 190 -3.02 -11.90 4.54
C TYR A 190 -2.64 -12.78 5.73
N GLN A 191 -3.53 -13.66 6.17
CA GLN A 191 -3.18 -14.65 7.20
C GLN A 191 -2.04 -15.56 6.72
N LEU A 192 -2.10 -16.03 5.47
CA LEU A 192 -1.04 -16.81 4.87
C LEU A 192 0.28 -16.02 4.77
N SER A 193 0.21 -14.75 4.40
CA SER A 193 1.38 -13.86 4.34
C SER A 193 2.03 -13.68 5.71
N ILE A 194 1.24 -13.50 6.78
CA ILE A 194 1.74 -13.40 8.16
C ILE A 194 2.44 -14.71 8.57
N HIS A 195 1.82 -15.86 8.30
CA HIS A 195 2.43 -17.16 8.59
C HIS A 195 3.74 -17.35 7.82
N ALA A 196 3.76 -17.02 6.53
CA ALA A 196 4.95 -17.13 5.70
C ALA A 196 6.10 -16.22 6.21
N LYS A 197 5.80 -15.02 6.71
CA LYS A 197 6.77 -14.14 7.38
C LYS A 197 7.29 -14.72 8.69
N THR A 198 6.45 -15.44 9.42
CA THR A 198 6.89 -16.19 10.63
C THR A 198 7.87 -17.27 10.25
N VAL A 199 7.59 -18.04 9.19
CA VAL A 199 8.50 -19.05 8.63
C VAL A 199 9.82 -18.44 8.18
N LEU A 200 9.77 -17.34 7.42
CA LEU A 200 10.96 -16.59 7.00
C LEU A 200 11.83 -16.18 8.19
N THR A 201 11.19 -15.70 9.26
CA THR A 201 11.90 -15.31 10.49
C THR A 201 12.56 -16.51 11.15
N ALA A 202 11.89 -17.66 11.22
CA ALA A 202 12.42 -18.91 11.78
C ALA A 202 13.57 -19.45 10.92
N TYR A 203 13.42 -19.47 9.60
CA TYR A 203 14.46 -19.86 8.64
C TYR A 203 15.73 -19.03 8.84
N ASN A 204 15.61 -17.71 8.88
CA ASN A 204 16.76 -16.83 9.07
C ASN A 204 17.45 -16.98 10.44
N LYS A 205 16.71 -17.36 11.48
CA LYS A 205 17.27 -17.62 12.82
C LYS A 205 18.01 -18.95 12.93
N SER A 206 17.70 -19.92 12.10
CA SER A 206 18.33 -21.25 12.13
C SER A 206 19.75 -21.25 11.54
N ASN A 207 20.30 -20.09 11.18
CA ASN A 207 21.60 -19.92 10.51
C ASN A 207 21.73 -20.71 9.19
N ASN A 208 20.64 -21.03 8.55
CA ASN A 208 20.63 -21.62 7.21
C ASN A 208 21.00 -20.52 6.19
N PRO A 209 22.14 -20.60 5.51
CA PRO A 209 22.43 -19.70 4.40
C PRO A 209 21.66 -20.14 3.13
N PRO A 210 21.25 -19.21 2.26
CA PRO A 210 21.41 -17.76 2.38
C PRO A 210 20.29 -17.14 3.20
N HIS A 211 20.57 -16.00 3.83
CA HIS A 211 19.54 -15.15 4.43
C HIS A 211 18.53 -14.69 3.37
N CYS A 212 17.24 -14.76 3.71
CA CYS A 212 16.13 -14.36 2.86
C CYS A 212 15.47 -13.08 3.39
N ASP A 213 15.13 -12.18 2.48
CA ASP A 213 14.60 -10.85 2.79
C ASP A 213 13.07 -10.80 2.70
N GLU A 214 12.49 -11.59 1.79
CA GLU A 214 11.07 -11.61 1.48
C GLU A 214 10.60 -13.02 1.14
N VAL A 215 9.28 -13.21 1.09
CA VAL A 215 8.64 -14.48 0.72
C VAL A 215 8.02 -14.35 -0.67
N ILE A 216 8.08 -15.42 -1.45
CA ILE A 216 7.38 -15.57 -2.73
C ILE A 216 6.49 -16.82 -2.69
N PHE A 217 5.30 -16.72 -3.26
CA PHE A 217 4.32 -17.79 -3.28
C PHE A 217 4.20 -18.46 -4.64
N GLN A 218 3.78 -19.72 -4.62
CA GLN A 218 3.32 -20.46 -5.77
C GLN A 218 1.94 -21.10 -5.47
N ASN A 219 1.16 -21.38 -6.51
CA ASN A 219 -0.07 -22.15 -6.38
C ASN A 219 0.20 -23.67 -6.44
N SER A 220 -0.84 -24.50 -6.30
CA SER A 220 -0.72 -25.98 -6.35
C SER A 220 -0.19 -26.53 -7.68
N ARG A 221 -0.23 -25.75 -8.76
CA ARG A 221 0.37 -26.08 -10.06
C ARG A 221 1.85 -25.69 -10.16
N GLY A 222 2.42 -25.15 -9.10
CA GLY A 222 3.79 -24.66 -9.04
C GLY A 222 4.02 -23.35 -9.81
N ILE A 223 2.95 -22.63 -10.17
CA ILE A 223 3.03 -21.32 -10.81
C ILE A 223 3.32 -20.28 -9.75
N ILE A 224 4.38 -19.50 -9.91
CA ILE A 224 4.68 -18.35 -9.04
C ILE A 224 3.56 -17.34 -9.21
N THR A 225 3.01 -16.86 -8.09
CA THR A 225 1.85 -15.96 -8.08
C THR A 225 2.22 -14.55 -7.65
N GLU A 226 2.62 -14.36 -6.41
CA GLU A 226 2.97 -13.06 -5.85
C GLU A 226 3.88 -13.19 -4.62
N GLY A 227 4.33 -12.07 -4.05
CA GLY A 227 5.03 -12.01 -2.77
C GLY A 227 4.07 -11.94 -1.58
N SER A 228 4.58 -11.64 -0.38
CA SER A 228 3.75 -11.55 0.83
C SER A 228 2.79 -10.35 0.82
N GLY A 229 3.13 -9.30 0.09
CA GLY A 229 2.34 -8.07 -0.09
C GLY A 229 2.57 -7.40 -1.44
N GLU A 230 3.31 -8.03 -2.35
CA GLU A 230 3.76 -7.53 -3.65
C GLU A 230 3.37 -8.48 -4.78
N ASN A 231 3.14 -7.94 -5.98
CA ASN A 231 3.11 -8.77 -7.18
C ASN A 231 4.53 -9.12 -7.63
N VAL A 232 4.64 -10.15 -8.50
CA VAL A 232 5.90 -10.54 -9.12
C VAL A 232 5.84 -10.29 -10.62
N VAL A 233 6.92 -9.70 -11.15
CA VAL A 233 7.10 -9.44 -12.58
C VAL A 233 8.43 -10.03 -13.00
N MET A 234 8.46 -10.71 -14.15
CA MET A 234 9.66 -11.30 -14.76
C MET A 234 10.04 -10.55 -16.03
N LEU A 235 11.30 -10.16 -16.16
CA LEU A 235 11.90 -9.71 -17.40
C LEU A 235 12.60 -10.91 -18.04
N ARG A 236 12.25 -11.24 -19.26
CA ARG A 236 12.89 -12.29 -20.05
C ARG A 236 12.74 -12.00 -21.56
N ASP A 237 13.83 -12.10 -22.31
CA ASP A 237 13.83 -11.98 -23.78
C ASP A 237 13.14 -10.70 -24.28
N ASN A 238 13.41 -9.56 -23.65
CA ASN A 238 12.79 -8.26 -23.94
C ASN A 238 11.25 -8.23 -23.72
N GLU A 239 10.74 -9.10 -22.86
CA GLU A 239 9.35 -9.12 -22.43
C GLU A 239 9.23 -8.93 -20.92
N LEU A 240 8.28 -8.10 -20.49
CA LEU A 240 7.89 -7.95 -19.11
C LEU A 240 6.61 -8.75 -18.85
N ILE A 241 6.71 -9.76 -17.99
CA ILE A 241 5.68 -10.79 -17.80
C ILE A 241 5.23 -10.80 -16.35
N THR A 242 3.93 -10.90 -16.10
CA THR A 242 3.37 -11.15 -14.77
C THR A 242 2.30 -12.25 -14.83
N PRO A 243 2.12 -13.07 -13.79
CA PRO A 243 1.04 -14.05 -13.75
C PRO A 243 -0.32 -13.34 -13.81
N PRO A 244 -1.30 -13.87 -14.55
CA PRO A 244 -2.63 -13.29 -14.58
C PRO A 244 -3.30 -13.44 -13.20
N PRO A 245 -4.22 -12.53 -12.84
CA PRO A 245 -4.95 -12.61 -11.56
C PRO A 245 -5.67 -13.95 -11.34
N SER A 246 -6.10 -14.61 -12.42
CA SER A 246 -6.72 -15.95 -12.38
C SER A 246 -5.80 -17.05 -11.80
N GLU A 247 -4.50 -16.80 -11.72
CA GLU A 247 -3.54 -17.69 -11.08
C GLU A 247 -3.41 -17.49 -9.58
N GLY A 248 -4.18 -16.59 -8.99
CA GLY A 248 -4.16 -16.32 -7.56
C GLY A 248 -3.32 -15.11 -7.15
N ALA A 249 -3.14 -14.13 -8.04
CA ALA A 249 -2.46 -12.88 -7.76
C ALA A 249 -3.44 -11.69 -7.67
N LEU A 250 -3.13 -10.71 -6.82
CA LEU A 250 -3.86 -9.45 -6.78
C LEU A 250 -3.63 -8.66 -8.07
N PRO A 251 -4.66 -8.05 -8.71
CA PRO A 251 -4.46 -7.12 -9.81
C PRO A 251 -3.83 -5.81 -9.34
N GLY A 252 -2.50 -5.79 -9.25
CA GLY A 252 -1.72 -4.69 -8.69
C GLY A 252 -1.69 -3.44 -9.56
N ILE A 253 -1.66 -2.26 -8.96
CA ILE A 253 -1.59 -0.99 -9.70
C ILE A 253 -0.16 -0.74 -10.18
N THR A 254 0.84 -1.03 -9.35
CA THR A 254 2.24 -0.75 -9.66
C THR A 254 2.73 -1.47 -10.91
N TYR A 255 2.44 -2.78 -11.08
CA TYR A 255 2.88 -3.47 -12.28
C TYR A 255 2.18 -2.96 -13.55
N ARG A 256 0.94 -2.45 -13.44
CA ARG A 256 0.25 -1.84 -14.59
C ARG A 256 0.95 -0.56 -15.06
N ILE A 257 1.43 0.25 -14.11
CA ILE A 257 2.26 1.43 -14.41
C ILE A 257 3.59 0.99 -15.02
N LEU A 258 4.24 -0.04 -14.47
CA LEU A 258 5.48 -0.58 -15.05
C LEU A 258 5.29 -1.15 -16.45
N PHE A 259 4.14 -1.76 -16.75
CA PHE A 259 3.81 -2.22 -18.10
C PHE A 259 3.72 -1.06 -19.10
N MET A 260 3.10 0.05 -18.70
CA MET A 260 3.10 1.25 -19.53
C MET A 260 4.52 1.76 -19.80
N ILE A 261 5.33 1.92 -18.74
CA ILE A 261 6.72 2.35 -18.88
C ILE A 261 7.50 1.38 -19.80
N ALA A 262 7.32 0.09 -19.60
CA ALA A 262 7.98 -0.94 -20.41
C ALA A 262 7.63 -0.82 -21.90
N GLN A 263 6.36 -0.59 -22.24
CA GLN A 263 5.91 -0.39 -23.61
C GLN A 263 6.54 0.85 -24.25
N GLU A 264 6.61 1.96 -23.52
CA GLU A 264 7.29 3.19 -23.98
C GLU A 264 8.82 2.97 -24.18
N LEU A 265 9.41 2.06 -23.42
CA LEU A 265 10.81 1.65 -23.57
C LEU A 265 11.00 0.56 -24.65
N GLY A 266 9.95 0.16 -25.37
CA GLY A 266 10.00 -0.81 -26.46
C GLY A 266 9.98 -2.27 -26.03
N LEU A 267 9.66 -2.57 -24.76
CA LEU A 267 9.45 -3.95 -24.33
C LEU A 267 8.03 -4.42 -24.67
N LYS A 268 7.89 -5.72 -24.87
CA LYS A 268 6.57 -6.34 -24.87
C LYS A 268 6.10 -6.58 -23.45
N THR A 269 4.78 -6.53 -23.24
CA THR A 269 4.16 -6.82 -21.94
C THR A 269 3.04 -7.82 -22.11
N ARG A 270 2.94 -8.80 -21.24
CA ARG A 270 1.85 -9.77 -21.26
C ARG A 270 1.63 -10.49 -19.94
N PHE A 271 0.45 -11.04 -19.81
CA PHE A 271 0.18 -12.04 -18.79
C PHE A 271 0.68 -13.41 -19.26
N ALA A 272 1.51 -14.05 -18.46
CA ALA A 272 1.91 -15.43 -18.65
C ALA A 272 2.38 -16.05 -17.34
N THR A 273 2.21 -17.35 -17.23
CA THR A 273 2.65 -18.13 -16.08
C THR A 273 4.13 -18.47 -16.17
N PHE A 274 4.80 -18.55 -15.04
CA PHE A 274 6.15 -19.07 -14.89
C PHE A 274 6.30 -19.79 -13.54
N LYS A 275 7.29 -20.67 -13.46
CA LYS A 275 7.53 -21.52 -12.31
C LYS A 275 8.93 -21.28 -11.73
N TYR A 276 9.21 -21.89 -10.60
CA TYR A 276 10.55 -21.86 -10.01
C TYR A 276 11.64 -22.29 -10.99
N GLY A 277 11.33 -23.29 -11.87
CA GLY A 277 12.25 -23.74 -12.92
C GLY A 277 12.67 -22.65 -13.91
N ASP A 278 11.85 -21.67 -14.15
CA ASP A 278 12.09 -20.60 -15.14
C ASP A 278 13.02 -19.50 -14.64
N VAL A 279 13.31 -19.43 -13.34
CA VAL A 279 14.09 -18.34 -12.70
C VAL A 279 15.47 -18.17 -13.33
N GLU A 280 16.18 -19.26 -13.64
CA GLU A 280 17.53 -19.20 -14.23
C GLU A 280 17.52 -18.72 -15.69
N SER A 281 16.38 -18.84 -16.38
CA SER A 281 16.21 -18.30 -17.73
C SER A 281 15.80 -16.83 -17.73
N ALA A 282 15.31 -16.30 -16.60
CA ALA A 282 14.92 -14.91 -16.47
C ALA A 282 16.14 -13.99 -16.43
N ASP A 283 16.06 -12.86 -17.12
CA ASP A 283 17.06 -11.80 -17.03
C ASP A 283 16.97 -11.13 -15.64
N ALA A 284 15.73 -10.90 -15.17
CA ALA A 284 15.46 -10.39 -13.83
C ALA A 284 14.05 -10.77 -13.35
N LEU A 285 13.84 -10.72 -12.03
CA LEU A 285 12.55 -10.72 -11.36
C LEU A 285 12.43 -9.46 -10.50
N LEU A 286 11.19 -8.98 -10.32
CA LEU A 286 10.89 -7.80 -9.52
C LEU A 286 9.66 -8.07 -8.64
N PHE A 287 9.72 -7.69 -7.38
CA PHE A 287 8.54 -7.41 -6.58
C PHE A 287 8.00 -6.02 -6.92
N THR A 288 6.68 -5.89 -7.00
CA THR A 288 6.03 -4.62 -7.31
C THR A 288 4.84 -4.35 -6.39
N GLY A 289 4.76 -3.16 -5.84
CA GLY A 289 3.67 -2.77 -4.94
C GLY A 289 3.74 -1.30 -4.55
N ASN A 290 2.65 -0.72 -4.09
CA ASN A 290 2.61 0.70 -3.74
C ASN A 290 3.61 1.05 -2.61
N ALA A 291 3.75 0.20 -1.60
CA ALA A 291 4.73 0.41 -0.54
C ALA A 291 6.15 0.02 -0.96
N ALA A 292 6.30 -1.05 -1.74
CA ALA A 292 7.60 -1.58 -2.16
C ALA A 292 8.20 -0.82 -3.36
N GLY A 293 7.36 -0.24 -4.24
CA GLY A 293 7.82 0.26 -5.53
C GLY A 293 8.15 -0.89 -6.48
N ALA A 294 9.33 -0.86 -7.10
CA ALA A 294 9.89 -1.90 -7.95
C ALA A 294 11.20 -2.42 -7.34
N VAL A 295 11.16 -3.58 -6.69
CA VAL A 295 12.29 -4.16 -5.95
C VAL A 295 12.82 -5.39 -6.68
N PRO A 296 14.07 -5.40 -7.15
CA PRO A 296 14.65 -6.56 -7.82
C PRO A 296 14.78 -7.77 -6.87
N ILE A 297 14.58 -8.96 -7.44
CA ILE A 297 14.81 -10.25 -6.80
C ILE A 297 16.03 -10.89 -7.48
N LYS A 298 17.11 -11.06 -6.76
CA LYS A 298 18.34 -11.68 -7.31
C LYS A 298 18.27 -13.19 -7.35
N ARG A 299 17.59 -13.81 -6.38
CA ARG A 299 17.45 -15.26 -6.29
C ARG A 299 16.22 -15.67 -5.51
N ILE A 300 15.79 -16.91 -5.74
CA ILE A 300 14.74 -17.58 -4.97
C ILE A 300 15.35 -18.81 -4.30
N VAL A 301 15.16 -18.93 -2.99
CA VAL A 301 15.54 -20.07 -2.16
C VAL A 301 14.34 -20.97 -2.01
N ARG A 302 14.50 -22.26 -2.25
CA ARG A 302 13.48 -23.28 -2.02
C ARG A 302 13.77 -24.04 -0.76
N VAL A 303 12.74 -24.30 0.02
CA VAL A 303 12.78 -25.10 1.26
C VAL A 303 11.80 -26.27 1.18
N ASP A 304 12.01 -27.30 2.01
CA ASP A 304 11.06 -28.38 2.19
C ASP A 304 9.90 -27.99 3.13
N GLU A 305 9.00 -28.94 3.43
CA GLU A 305 7.86 -28.71 4.32
C GLU A 305 8.26 -28.43 5.78
N ASP A 306 9.44 -28.88 6.18
CA ASP A 306 10.04 -28.63 7.50
C ASP A 306 10.92 -27.37 7.51
N TYR A 307 10.89 -26.60 6.40
CA TYR A 307 11.62 -25.35 6.19
C TYR A 307 13.14 -25.49 6.13
N ASN A 308 13.66 -26.67 5.83
CA ASN A 308 15.09 -26.86 5.57
C ASN A 308 15.42 -26.43 4.14
N PHE A 309 16.64 -25.88 3.97
CA PHE A 309 17.14 -25.52 2.64
C PHE A 309 17.22 -26.74 1.72
N LEU A 310 16.68 -26.59 0.52
CA LEU A 310 16.80 -27.57 -0.55
C LEU A 310 17.77 -27.12 -1.63
N ASP A 311 17.45 -26.02 -2.28
CA ASP A 311 18.24 -25.43 -3.36
C ASP A 311 17.91 -23.94 -3.54
N GLN A 312 18.59 -23.29 -4.48
CA GLN A 312 18.29 -21.91 -4.88
C GLN A 312 18.50 -21.71 -6.38
N LYS A 313 17.76 -20.78 -6.95
CA LYS A 313 17.92 -20.34 -8.35
C LYS A 313 18.10 -18.83 -8.38
N ALA A 314 19.02 -18.37 -9.21
CA ALA A 314 19.29 -16.94 -9.41
C ALA A 314 18.88 -16.52 -10.83
N CYS A 315 18.41 -15.29 -10.96
CA CYS A 315 18.26 -14.65 -12.28
C CYS A 315 19.64 -14.38 -12.89
N LYS A 316 19.69 -14.22 -14.22
CA LYS A 316 20.95 -13.95 -14.91
C LYS A 316 21.64 -12.68 -14.39
N GLU A 317 20.90 -11.57 -14.29
CA GLU A 317 21.42 -10.26 -13.93
C GLU A 317 20.69 -9.62 -12.74
N GLY A 318 19.41 -9.95 -12.57
CA GLY A 318 18.57 -9.38 -11.50
C GLY A 318 18.49 -7.86 -11.59
N GLY A 319 18.74 -7.17 -10.46
CA GLY A 319 18.65 -5.72 -10.37
C GLY A 319 19.78 -4.98 -11.11
N THR A 320 20.85 -5.65 -11.52
CA THR A 320 21.94 -5.02 -12.31
C THR A 320 21.65 -4.98 -13.81
N ASN A 321 20.57 -5.64 -14.25
CA ASN A 321 20.13 -5.58 -15.65
C ASN A 321 19.82 -4.11 -16.05
N PRO A 322 20.40 -3.60 -17.16
CA PRO A 322 20.21 -2.21 -17.58
C PRO A 322 18.76 -1.80 -17.80
N MET A 323 17.93 -2.72 -18.29
CA MET A 323 16.50 -2.45 -18.51
C MET A 323 15.74 -2.35 -17.17
N VAL A 324 16.10 -3.17 -16.18
CA VAL A 324 15.54 -3.06 -14.83
C VAL A 324 15.91 -1.72 -14.20
N GLN A 325 17.16 -1.27 -14.35
CA GLN A 325 17.58 0.05 -13.88
C GLN A 325 16.76 1.15 -14.55
N LYS A 326 16.56 1.07 -15.87
CA LYS A 326 15.77 2.03 -16.61
C LYS A 326 14.30 2.05 -16.19
N LEU A 327 13.66 0.89 -16.01
CA LEU A 327 12.29 0.78 -15.50
C LEU A 327 12.14 1.42 -14.11
N LYS A 328 13.10 1.19 -13.22
CA LYS A 328 13.11 1.79 -11.88
C LYS A 328 13.32 3.30 -11.93
N GLU A 329 14.21 3.77 -12.77
CA GLU A 329 14.47 5.19 -12.97
C GLU A 329 13.21 5.92 -13.43
N GLU A 330 12.54 5.41 -14.48
CA GLU A 330 11.32 6.01 -15.01
C GLU A 330 10.16 5.95 -13.99
N TYR A 331 10.02 4.84 -13.27
CA TYR A 331 9.04 4.75 -12.19
C TYR A 331 9.32 5.78 -11.07
N ASN A 332 10.59 5.96 -10.68
CA ASN A 332 10.97 6.97 -9.69
C ASN A 332 10.74 8.40 -10.20
N ARG A 333 10.91 8.67 -11.50
CA ARG A 333 10.56 9.97 -12.10
C ARG A 333 9.06 10.27 -11.91
N ILE A 334 8.19 9.29 -12.13
CA ILE A 334 6.75 9.43 -11.84
C ILE A 334 6.53 9.76 -10.37
N LEU A 335 7.19 9.04 -9.45
CA LEU A 335 7.07 9.31 -8.02
C LEU A 335 7.58 10.69 -7.61
N LEU A 336 8.48 11.29 -8.38
CA LEU A 336 8.98 12.65 -8.16
C LEU A 336 8.13 13.74 -8.83
N GLY A 337 7.05 13.35 -9.52
CA GLY A 337 6.11 14.27 -10.15
C GLY A 337 6.33 14.54 -11.63
N ASP A 338 7.18 13.75 -12.30
CA ASP A 338 7.33 13.85 -13.76
C ASP A 338 6.02 13.41 -14.45
N THR A 339 5.48 14.29 -15.28
CA THR A 339 4.21 14.11 -15.98
C THR A 339 4.36 13.58 -17.41
N ALA A 340 5.57 13.17 -17.81
CA ALA A 340 5.80 12.59 -19.14
C ALA A 340 4.88 11.39 -19.44
N TYR A 341 4.49 10.66 -18.41
CA TYR A 341 3.55 9.52 -18.47
C TYR A 341 2.11 9.87 -18.06
N GLY A 342 1.81 11.14 -17.83
CA GLY A 342 0.53 11.63 -17.30
C GLY A 342 0.61 11.98 -15.81
N ASN A 343 -0.43 12.64 -15.29
CA ASN A 343 -0.47 13.01 -13.88
C ASN A 343 -1.13 11.92 -13.03
N PHE A 344 -0.38 11.40 -12.08
CA PHE A 344 -0.84 10.39 -11.11
C PHE A 344 -1.20 10.96 -9.75
N PHE A 345 -1.05 12.27 -9.54
CA PHE A 345 -1.20 12.90 -8.24
C PHE A 345 -2.42 13.82 -8.17
N THR A 346 -2.98 13.90 -6.96
CA THR A 346 -3.80 15.03 -6.53
C THR A 346 -3.14 15.63 -5.29
N TYR A 347 -3.14 16.97 -5.19
CA TYR A 347 -2.28 17.68 -4.25
C TYR A 347 -3.07 18.29 -3.11
N LEU A 348 -2.51 18.28 -1.89
CA LEU A 348 -3.15 18.79 -0.68
C LEU A 348 -3.64 20.24 -0.86
N ASP A 349 -2.83 21.11 -1.45
CA ASP A 349 -3.14 22.54 -1.67
C ASP A 349 -4.21 22.81 -2.76
N GLU A 350 -4.69 21.78 -3.45
CA GLU A 350 -5.86 21.84 -4.33
C GLU A 350 -7.18 21.57 -3.61
N TRP A 351 -7.09 20.93 -2.44
CA TRP A 351 -8.25 20.50 -1.64
C TRP A 351 -8.43 21.33 -0.37
N ILE A 352 -7.32 21.81 0.21
CA ILE A 352 -7.31 22.60 1.43
C ILE A 352 -6.50 23.86 1.19
N ASP A 353 -7.18 25.01 1.15
CA ASP A 353 -6.52 26.30 1.03
C ASP A 353 -5.71 26.68 2.29
N GLU A 354 -4.85 27.70 2.19
CA GLU A 354 -3.96 28.11 3.28
C GLU A 354 -4.73 28.51 4.55
N LYS A 355 -5.89 29.15 4.42
CA LYS A 355 -6.72 29.55 5.54
C LYS A 355 -7.28 28.33 6.26
N ARG A 356 -7.89 27.41 5.51
CA ARG A 356 -8.44 26.16 6.05
C ARG A 356 -7.35 25.27 6.64
N LEU A 357 -6.18 25.21 6.02
CA LEU A 357 -5.02 24.48 6.53
C LEU A 357 -4.57 25.01 7.89
N SER A 358 -4.47 26.35 8.03
CA SER A 358 -4.13 27.00 9.31
C SER A 358 -5.16 26.72 10.39
N GLU A 359 -6.45 26.80 10.05
CA GLU A 359 -7.55 26.47 10.99
C GLU A 359 -7.49 25.02 11.47
N LEU A 360 -7.28 24.06 10.57
CA LEU A 360 -7.18 22.65 10.90
C LEU A 360 -5.93 22.33 11.75
N ASN A 361 -4.79 22.94 11.42
CA ASN A 361 -3.56 22.80 12.23
C ASN A 361 -3.78 23.30 13.66
N ALA A 362 -4.40 24.46 13.83
CA ALA A 362 -4.69 25.03 15.15
C ALA A 362 -5.69 24.16 15.95
N LEU A 363 -6.74 23.70 15.27
CA LEU A 363 -7.75 22.82 15.85
C LEU A 363 -7.16 21.49 16.32
N GLY A 364 -6.33 20.86 15.50
CA GLY A 364 -5.63 19.61 15.86
C GLY A 364 -4.68 19.77 17.05
N ALA A 365 -3.91 20.87 17.10
CA ALA A 365 -3.02 21.18 18.19
C ALA A 365 -3.78 21.40 19.51
N GLU A 366 -4.88 22.14 19.47
CA GLU A 366 -5.73 22.40 20.64
C GLU A 366 -6.37 21.11 21.16
N PHE A 367 -6.88 20.26 20.28
CA PHE A 367 -7.46 18.99 20.68
C PHE A 367 -6.44 18.08 21.37
N LYS A 368 -5.22 17.97 20.81
CA LYS A 368 -4.11 17.21 21.41
C LYS A 368 -3.74 17.77 22.80
N ARG A 369 -3.72 19.09 22.95
CA ARG A 369 -3.44 19.76 24.23
C ARG A 369 -4.49 19.42 25.29
N LEU A 370 -5.77 19.53 24.95
CA LEU A 370 -6.89 19.23 25.85
C LEU A 370 -6.86 17.76 26.30
N LEU A 371 -6.62 16.84 25.38
CA LEU A 371 -6.47 15.42 25.70
C LEU A 371 -5.29 15.12 26.60
N ALA A 372 -4.15 15.78 26.38
CA ALA A 372 -2.98 15.61 27.24
C ALA A 372 -3.23 16.15 28.67
N GLU A 373 -4.03 17.19 28.81
CA GLU A 373 -4.45 17.72 30.12
C GLU A 373 -5.43 16.77 30.82
N GLU A 374 -6.40 16.23 30.08
CA GLU A 374 -7.37 15.28 30.60
C GLU A 374 -6.69 13.98 31.06
N ASN A 375 -5.80 13.41 30.21
CA ASN A 375 -5.01 12.24 30.57
C ASN A 375 -4.11 12.42 31.79
N ARG A 376 -3.68 13.66 32.09
CA ARG A 376 -2.93 13.97 33.32
C ARG A 376 -3.81 14.02 34.59
N ARG A 377 -5.10 14.30 34.42
CA ARG A 377 -6.07 14.35 35.55
C ARG A 377 -6.57 12.96 35.93
N TYR A 378 -6.58 12.03 35.01
CA TYR A 378 -6.97 10.64 35.25
C TYR A 378 -5.73 9.78 35.38
N ASP A 379 -5.33 9.48 36.61
CA ASP A 379 -4.21 8.64 37.01
C ASP A 379 -4.45 7.20 36.50
N GLY A 380 -4.06 6.94 35.26
CA GLY A 380 -3.73 5.64 34.65
C GLY A 380 -4.70 4.48 34.69
N THR A 381 -5.84 4.53 35.35
CA THR A 381 -6.61 3.33 35.67
C THR A 381 -7.95 3.19 34.98
N ASN A 382 -8.57 4.21 34.42
CA ASN A 382 -9.83 4.05 33.66
C ASN A 382 -10.21 5.32 32.91
N SER A 383 -10.33 5.23 31.70
CA SER A 383 -11.34 5.67 30.76
C SER A 383 -10.71 6.10 29.46
N THR A 384 -10.95 5.30 28.50
CA THR A 384 -11.01 5.73 27.13
C THR A 384 -12.14 6.76 27.02
N VAL A 385 -11.85 8.03 27.28
CA VAL A 385 -12.71 9.07 26.74
C VAL A 385 -12.58 8.94 25.24
N LEU A 386 -13.62 8.47 24.59
CA LEU A 386 -13.76 8.45 23.13
C LEU A 386 -13.78 9.90 22.66
N SER A 387 -12.61 10.42 22.37
CA SER A 387 -12.45 11.79 21.95
C SER A 387 -12.36 11.79 20.44
N PHE A 388 -13.47 12.05 19.81
CA PHE A 388 -13.53 12.33 18.39
C PHE A 388 -13.91 13.79 18.15
N MET A 389 -13.51 14.29 17.01
CA MET A 389 -13.83 15.61 16.51
C MET A 389 -14.67 15.47 15.25
N GLU A 390 -15.81 16.15 15.18
CA GLU A 390 -16.61 16.22 13.95
C GLU A 390 -16.21 17.46 13.15
N ILE A 391 -15.79 17.26 11.91
CA ILE A 391 -15.46 18.32 10.97
C ILE A 391 -16.28 18.09 9.72
N PRO A 392 -17.22 18.97 9.38
CA PRO A 392 -17.96 18.84 8.13
C PRO A 392 -17.02 19.03 6.94
N PRO A 393 -17.23 18.28 5.85
CA PRO A 393 -16.46 18.45 4.64
C PRO A 393 -16.66 19.86 4.05
N ALA A 394 -15.60 20.47 3.57
CA ALA A 394 -15.63 21.79 2.96
C ALA A 394 -15.98 21.73 1.47
N LEU A 395 -15.96 20.54 0.86
CA LEU A 395 -16.25 20.26 -0.55
C LEU A 395 -15.64 21.28 -1.54
N SER A 396 -14.35 21.52 -1.39
CA SER A 396 -13.60 22.20 -2.43
C SER A 396 -13.16 21.15 -3.45
N VAL A 397 -13.78 21.15 -4.63
CA VAL A 397 -13.50 20.15 -5.66
C VAL A 397 -12.35 20.64 -6.53
N SER A 398 -11.24 19.91 -6.53
CA SER A 398 -10.18 20.11 -7.52
C SER A 398 -10.69 19.73 -8.91
N ARG A 399 -10.78 20.70 -9.84
CA ARG A 399 -11.18 20.44 -11.23
C ARG A 399 -10.20 19.51 -11.94
N ASN A 400 -8.92 19.62 -11.63
CA ASN A 400 -7.86 18.81 -12.25
C ASN A 400 -8.02 17.32 -11.92
N TYR A 401 -8.48 16.98 -10.71
CA TYR A 401 -8.67 15.60 -10.31
C TYR A 401 -9.60 14.81 -11.24
N PHE A 402 -10.67 15.41 -11.75
CA PHE A 402 -11.62 14.70 -12.62
C PHE A 402 -11.02 14.35 -13.98
N ASP A 403 -10.22 15.24 -14.55
CA ASP A 403 -9.57 15.00 -15.84
C ASP A 403 -8.47 13.94 -15.68
N ASP A 404 -7.66 14.01 -14.63
CA ASP A 404 -6.65 13.03 -14.30
C ASP A 404 -7.27 11.67 -13.96
N LYS A 405 -8.38 11.66 -13.20
CA LYS A 405 -9.15 10.45 -12.88
C LYS A 405 -9.63 9.74 -14.14
N LYS A 406 -10.22 10.49 -15.07
CA LYS A 406 -10.71 9.95 -16.34
C LYS A 406 -9.60 9.30 -17.13
N TRP A 407 -8.48 9.99 -17.31
CA TRP A 407 -7.29 9.47 -17.99
C TRP A 407 -6.74 8.21 -17.30
N MET A 408 -6.58 8.23 -15.98
CA MET A 408 -6.10 7.06 -15.21
C MET A 408 -7.02 5.85 -15.38
N LEU A 409 -8.33 6.04 -15.28
CA LEU A 409 -9.29 4.93 -15.40
C LEU A 409 -9.37 4.40 -16.82
N GLU A 410 -9.30 5.23 -17.85
CA GLU A 410 -9.25 4.78 -19.25
C GLU A 410 -8.01 3.91 -19.52
N LYS A 411 -6.86 4.28 -18.98
CA LYS A 411 -5.58 3.61 -19.24
C LYS A 411 -5.31 2.41 -18.34
N PHE A 412 -5.68 2.50 -17.06
CA PHE A 412 -5.25 1.56 -16.02
C PHE A 412 -6.40 0.86 -15.27
N SER A 413 -7.66 0.99 -15.71
CA SER A 413 -8.79 0.37 -15.02
C SER A 413 -8.55 -1.12 -14.74
N ILE A 414 -8.93 -1.56 -13.55
CA ILE A 414 -8.85 -2.96 -13.13
C ILE A 414 -9.60 -3.89 -14.10
N GLN A 415 -10.67 -3.40 -14.74
CA GLN A 415 -11.45 -4.17 -15.71
C GLN A 415 -10.63 -4.61 -16.93
N ASN A 416 -9.58 -3.88 -17.27
CA ASN A 416 -8.67 -4.23 -18.36
C ASN A 416 -7.72 -5.39 -18.00
N TYR A 417 -7.61 -5.74 -16.73
CA TYR A 417 -6.64 -6.70 -16.19
C TYR A 417 -7.28 -7.92 -15.51
N LEU A 418 -8.62 -7.98 -15.44
CA LEU A 418 -9.36 -9.12 -14.87
C LEU A 418 -9.74 -10.18 -15.92
N LYS A 419 -9.48 -9.91 -17.19
CA LYS A 419 -9.79 -10.83 -18.32
C LYS A 419 -8.61 -11.85 -18.53
#